data_1d76ab926557b51fa38457134374339b
#
_entry.id   1d76ab926557b51fa38457134374339b
#
_cell.length_a   1.000
_cell.length_b   1.000
_cell.length_c   1.000
_cell.angle_alpha   90.00
_cell.angle_beta   90.00
_cell.angle_gamma   90.00
#
_symmetry.space_group_name_H-M   'P 1'
#
loop_
_entity.id
_entity.type
_entity.pdbx_description
1 polymer ?
#
loop_
_entity_poly.entity_id
_entity_poly.type
_entity_poly.pdbx_seq_one_letter_code
_entity_poly.pdbx_strand_id
1 'polypeptide(L)'
;LVTDLDYFKSKNMMLVRLPFKWERVQPTLNGPLDPVELKRLTDFIDAAAIRDILIIPDVHNFARRVVNGNREIIGTSLVPTAAFTDFWGKLAEVLKAKKNIWAYGIMNEPFNMPSNIAWFSIAQATINKIREIDQKTAILIGGDSYSSAERWPQVSDNLKTLRDDTDNLIFEAHVYFDDTSAGTYDGTYDQEKATPQTGVNRLRPFVEWLKTNKKSGFIGEYGIPDDDPRWLAVLDNMLKYMKENNINGTYWSAGPRWGT
;
A
#
# COMPACT_ATOMS: atom_id res chain seq x y z
N LEU A 1 -16.44 11.78 6.90
CA LEU A 1 -16.13 10.34 7.08
C LEU A 1 -17.29 9.44 6.64
N VAL A 2 -18.46 9.56 7.25
CA VAL A 2 -19.65 8.78 6.87
C VAL A 2 -20.11 9.17 5.45
N THR A 3 -20.12 10.45 5.15
CA THR A 3 -20.47 11.00 3.82
C THR A 3 -19.56 10.47 2.72
N ASP A 4 -18.25 10.33 2.99
CA ASP A 4 -17.29 9.82 2.01
C ASP A 4 -17.53 8.33 1.73
N LEU A 5 -17.78 7.53 2.77
CA LEU A 5 -18.10 6.11 2.61
C LEU A 5 -19.42 5.87 1.86
N ASP A 6 -20.45 6.71 2.11
CA ASP A 6 -21.70 6.66 1.37
C ASP A 6 -21.50 7.03 -0.11
N TYR A 7 -20.66 8.02 -0.38
CA TYR A 7 -20.26 8.37 -1.73
C TYR A 7 -19.54 7.20 -2.43
N PHE A 8 -18.54 6.60 -1.78
CA PHE A 8 -17.82 5.45 -2.34
C PHE A 8 -18.77 4.29 -2.66
N LYS A 9 -19.66 3.96 -1.73
CA LYS A 9 -20.69 2.92 -1.97
C LYS A 9 -21.57 3.27 -3.16
N SER A 10 -22.02 4.53 -3.29
CA SER A 10 -22.85 4.99 -4.42
C SER A 10 -22.15 4.88 -5.78
N LYS A 11 -20.80 4.88 -5.78
CA LYS A 11 -19.97 4.71 -6.97
C LYS A 11 -19.46 3.27 -7.17
N ASN A 12 -19.94 2.34 -6.36
CA ASN A 12 -19.50 0.95 -6.35
C ASN A 12 -17.97 0.79 -6.07
N MET A 13 -17.39 1.73 -5.32
CA MET A 13 -16.02 1.67 -4.83
C MET A 13 -16.02 0.92 -3.50
N MET A 14 -15.87 -0.40 -3.56
CA MET A 14 -16.11 -1.30 -2.42
C MET A 14 -14.83 -1.72 -1.70
N LEU A 15 -13.69 -1.10 -2.00
CA LEU A 15 -12.41 -1.34 -1.34
C LEU A 15 -11.72 0.00 -1.07
N VAL A 16 -11.31 0.22 0.18
CA VAL A 16 -10.58 1.41 0.60
C VAL A 16 -9.24 1.00 1.21
N ARG A 17 -8.16 1.51 0.66
CA ARG A 17 -6.83 1.47 1.27
C ARG A 17 -6.74 2.65 2.23
N LEU A 18 -6.64 2.36 3.52
CA LEU A 18 -6.72 3.34 4.61
C LEU A 18 -5.33 3.63 5.19
N PRO A 19 -4.68 4.74 4.78
CA PRO A 19 -3.35 5.06 5.24
C PRO A 19 -3.36 5.60 6.67
N PHE A 20 -2.42 5.14 7.48
CA PHE A 20 -2.18 5.69 8.81
C PHE A 20 -0.69 5.65 9.17
N LYS A 21 -0.29 6.38 10.21
CA LYS A 21 1.10 6.43 10.66
C LYS A 21 1.31 5.54 11.87
N TRP A 22 2.38 4.72 11.84
CA TRP A 22 2.76 3.84 12.93
C TRP A 22 2.94 4.61 14.25
N GLU A 23 3.71 5.70 14.23
CA GLU A 23 3.98 6.51 15.41
C GLU A 23 2.76 7.16 16.06
N ARG A 24 1.65 7.26 15.35
CA ARG A 24 0.38 7.71 15.93
C ARG A 24 -0.32 6.58 16.68
N VAL A 25 -0.36 5.39 16.07
CA VAL A 25 -1.04 4.22 16.63
C VAL A 25 -0.22 3.56 17.74
N GLN A 26 1.11 3.63 17.68
CA GLN A 26 2.02 3.18 18.74
C GLN A 26 3.07 4.27 19.03
N PRO A 27 2.79 5.25 19.88
CA PRO A 27 3.69 6.38 20.11
C PRO A 27 5.07 6.00 20.66
N THR A 28 5.12 4.99 21.51
CA THR A 28 6.37 4.46 22.08
C THR A 28 6.70 3.11 21.44
N LEU A 29 7.94 2.92 20.99
CA LEU A 29 8.42 1.63 20.48
C LEU A 29 8.21 0.53 21.52
N ASN A 30 7.66 -0.60 21.08
CA ASN A 30 7.27 -1.74 21.90
C ASN A 30 6.22 -1.43 22.99
N GLY A 31 5.72 -0.19 23.06
CA GLY A 31 4.67 0.23 23.99
C GLY A 31 3.29 -0.28 23.59
N PRO A 32 2.26 0.05 24.36
CA PRO A 32 0.87 -0.23 24.01
C PRO A 32 0.45 0.58 22.77
N LEU A 33 -0.58 0.10 22.09
CA LEU A 33 -1.26 0.90 21.06
C LEU A 33 -2.02 2.05 21.76
N ASP A 34 -1.97 3.24 21.16
CA ASP A 34 -2.71 4.40 21.64
C ASP A 34 -4.22 4.15 21.52
N PRO A 35 -4.99 4.21 22.60
CA PRO A 35 -6.40 3.84 22.57
C PRO A 35 -7.26 4.81 21.74
N VAL A 36 -6.85 6.07 21.62
CA VAL A 36 -7.59 7.08 20.85
C VAL A 36 -7.38 6.87 19.36
N GLU A 37 -6.13 6.73 18.93
CA GLU A 37 -5.81 6.50 17.51
C GLU A 37 -6.29 5.12 17.04
N LEU A 38 -6.16 4.09 17.88
CA LEU A 38 -6.69 2.77 17.60
C LEU A 38 -8.22 2.80 17.43
N LYS A 39 -8.91 3.53 18.32
CA LYS A 39 -10.35 3.71 18.22
C LYS A 39 -10.74 4.43 16.93
N ARG A 40 -10.03 5.48 16.52
CA ARG A 40 -10.29 6.17 15.25
C ARG A 40 -10.17 5.23 14.05
N LEU A 41 -9.13 4.39 14.05
CA LEU A 41 -8.90 3.39 13.01
C LEU A 41 -10.03 2.36 12.97
N THR A 42 -10.38 1.80 14.11
CA THR A 42 -11.44 0.77 14.21
C THR A 42 -12.83 1.33 13.96
N ASP A 43 -13.14 2.55 14.38
CA ASP A 43 -14.43 3.22 14.10
C ASP A 43 -14.62 3.42 12.58
N PHE A 44 -13.54 3.76 11.85
CA PHE A 44 -13.61 3.85 10.38
C PHE A 44 -13.87 2.48 9.75
N ILE A 45 -13.16 1.45 10.20
CA ILE A 45 -13.33 0.08 9.72
C ILE A 45 -14.77 -0.40 9.96
N ASP A 46 -15.32 -0.14 11.14
CA ASP A 46 -16.69 -0.54 11.50
C ASP A 46 -17.74 0.25 10.68
N ALA A 47 -17.53 1.54 10.46
CA ALA A 47 -18.39 2.35 9.59
C ALA A 47 -18.36 1.87 8.13
N ALA A 48 -17.22 1.41 7.66
CA ALA A 48 -17.08 0.81 6.33
C ALA A 48 -17.79 -0.56 6.26
N ALA A 49 -17.71 -1.38 7.32
CA ALA A 49 -18.36 -2.68 7.38
C ALA A 49 -19.88 -2.60 7.23
N ILE A 50 -20.54 -1.60 7.83
CA ILE A 50 -21.98 -1.33 7.71
C ILE A 50 -22.38 -1.09 6.23
N ARG A 51 -21.43 -0.71 5.39
CA ARG A 51 -21.61 -0.38 3.97
C ARG A 51 -21.11 -1.46 3.03
N ASP A 52 -20.68 -2.60 3.57
CA ASP A 52 -20.04 -3.70 2.83
C ASP A 52 -18.72 -3.29 2.15
N ILE A 53 -18.08 -2.21 2.63
CA ILE A 53 -16.79 -1.74 2.11
C ILE A 53 -15.67 -2.49 2.81
N LEU A 54 -14.80 -3.08 2.01
CA LEU A 54 -13.59 -3.76 2.47
C LEU A 54 -12.47 -2.74 2.73
N ILE A 55 -11.58 -3.05 3.69
CA ILE A 55 -10.50 -2.16 4.11
C ILE A 55 -9.15 -2.85 3.98
N ILE A 56 -8.17 -2.10 3.48
CA ILE A 56 -6.75 -2.39 3.62
C ILE A 56 -6.17 -1.36 4.59
N PRO A 57 -5.97 -1.67 5.88
CA PRO A 57 -5.19 -0.80 6.76
C PRO A 57 -3.74 -0.77 6.28
N ASP A 58 -3.25 0.40 5.93
CA ASP A 58 -1.94 0.61 5.33
C ASP A 58 -1.01 1.44 6.24
N VAL A 59 0.11 0.85 6.64
CA VAL A 59 1.16 1.55 7.38
C VAL A 59 1.93 2.46 6.44
N HIS A 60 1.53 3.73 6.38
CA HIS A 60 2.01 4.72 5.41
C HIS A 60 3.33 5.38 5.83
N ASN A 61 4.37 4.58 6.05
CA ASN A 61 5.59 4.99 6.72
C ASN A 61 6.88 4.89 5.90
N PHE A 62 6.85 4.35 4.66
CA PHE A 62 8.01 4.34 3.76
C PHE A 62 9.24 3.60 4.31
N ALA A 63 9.02 2.50 5.04
CA ALA A 63 10.02 1.77 5.83
C ALA A 63 10.77 2.65 6.86
N ARG A 64 10.11 3.66 7.39
CA ARG A 64 10.65 4.59 8.38
C ARG A 64 9.67 4.81 9.52
N ARG A 65 10.21 5.40 10.60
CA ARG A 65 9.42 5.88 11.73
C ARG A 65 9.98 7.21 12.23
N VAL A 66 9.12 8.10 12.69
CA VAL A 66 9.57 9.33 13.36
C VAL A 66 9.99 9.00 14.79
N VAL A 67 11.25 9.31 15.12
CA VAL A 67 11.83 9.21 16.46
C VAL A 67 12.52 10.55 16.77
N ASN A 68 12.12 11.22 17.84
CA ASN A 68 12.66 12.53 18.23
C ASN A 68 12.65 13.56 17.07
N GLY A 69 11.61 13.56 16.26
CA GLY A 69 11.44 14.48 15.12
C GLY A 69 12.16 14.06 13.84
N ASN A 70 12.99 13.02 13.85
CA ASN A 70 13.72 12.52 12.68
C ASN A 70 13.04 11.28 12.09
N ARG A 71 13.14 11.11 10.77
CA ARG A 71 12.64 9.91 10.06
C ARG A 71 13.74 8.84 10.05
N GLU A 72 13.67 7.91 10.98
CA GLU A 72 14.62 6.81 11.15
C GLU A 72 14.18 5.57 10.36
N ILE A 73 15.15 4.88 9.77
CA ILE A 73 14.92 3.68 8.97
C ILE A 73 14.65 2.47 9.86
N ILE A 74 13.63 1.68 9.54
CA ILE A 74 13.35 0.40 10.21
C ILE A 74 14.50 -0.58 9.91
N GLY A 75 14.98 -1.28 10.94
CA GLY A 75 16.13 -2.17 10.87
C GLY A 75 17.41 -1.56 11.45
N THR A 76 17.39 -0.27 11.81
CA THR A 76 18.49 0.38 12.55
C THR A 76 18.40 0.11 14.05
N SER A 77 19.44 0.48 14.80
CA SER A 77 19.42 0.39 16.27
C SER A 77 18.36 1.29 16.91
N LEU A 78 18.02 2.42 16.28
CA LEU A 78 16.99 3.36 16.76
C LEU A 78 15.57 2.84 16.50
N VAL A 79 15.35 2.11 15.41
CA VAL A 79 14.08 1.51 15.06
C VAL A 79 14.29 0.05 14.64
N PRO A 80 14.51 -0.86 15.59
CA PRO A 80 14.77 -2.27 15.28
C PRO A 80 13.59 -2.93 14.55
N THR A 81 13.88 -3.89 13.68
CA THR A 81 12.85 -4.74 13.04
C THR A 81 11.91 -5.36 14.08
N ALA A 82 12.44 -5.78 15.23
CA ALA A 82 11.64 -6.33 16.32
C ALA A 82 10.56 -5.38 16.83
N ALA A 83 10.81 -4.07 16.83
CA ALA A 83 9.79 -3.09 17.22
C ALA A 83 8.68 -2.95 16.18
N PHE A 84 8.99 -3.10 14.90
CA PHE A 84 7.99 -3.11 13.83
C PHE A 84 7.15 -4.39 13.85
N THR A 85 7.76 -5.53 14.11
CA THR A 85 7.01 -6.79 14.26
C THR A 85 6.16 -6.81 15.53
N ASP A 86 6.62 -6.22 16.64
CA ASP A 86 5.81 -6.01 17.86
C ASP A 86 4.55 -5.19 17.57
N PHE A 87 4.72 -4.08 16.85
CA PHE A 87 3.59 -3.25 16.42
C PHE A 87 2.57 -4.06 15.60
N TRP A 88 3.03 -4.77 14.57
CA TRP A 88 2.13 -5.58 13.73
C TRP A 88 1.49 -6.72 14.53
N GLY A 89 2.20 -7.33 15.46
CA GLY A 89 1.63 -8.34 16.34
C GLY A 89 0.44 -7.80 17.15
N LYS A 90 0.61 -6.64 17.77
CA LYS A 90 -0.45 -5.97 18.54
C LYS A 90 -1.62 -5.52 17.66
N LEU A 91 -1.32 -4.97 16.50
CA LEU A 91 -2.37 -4.48 15.59
C LEU A 91 -3.17 -5.63 14.97
N ALA A 92 -2.50 -6.70 14.53
CA ALA A 92 -3.15 -7.88 13.97
C ALA A 92 -4.08 -8.55 15.00
N GLU A 93 -3.70 -8.58 16.30
CA GLU A 93 -4.56 -9.10 17.36
C GLU A 93 -5.91 -8.37 17.45
N VAL A 94 -5.91 -7.06 17.21
CA VAL A 94 -7.14 -6.27 17.17
C VAL A 94 -7.91 -6.46 15.88
N LEU A 95 -7.19 -6.44 14.75
CA LEU A 95 -7.82 -6.40 13.43
C LEU A 95 -8.35 -7.75 12.94
N LYS A 96 -7.82 -8.88 13.41
CA LYS A 96 -8.27 -10.22 13.01
C LYS A 96 -9.75 -10.50 13.30
N ALA A 97 -10.35 -9.75 14.23
CA ALA A 97 -11.78 -9.83 14.56
C ALA A 97 -12.67 -9.03 13.59
N LYS A 98 -12.12 -8.16 12.77
CA LYS A 98 -12.85 -7.31 11.83
C LYS A 98 -13.09 -8.07 10.52
N LYS A 99 -14.36 -8.29 10.16
CA LYS A 99 -14.74 -9.15 9.02
C LYS A 99 -14.51 -8.51 7.65
N ASN A 100 -14.34 -7.18 7.61
CA ASN A 100 -14.16 -6.41 6.40
C ASN A 100 -12.70 -5.99 6.13
N ILE A 101 -11.74 -6.56 6.84
CA ILE A 101 -10.33 -6.46 6.44
C ILE A 101 -10.08 -7.38 5.24
N TRP A 102 -9.71 -6.78 4.11
CA TRP A 102 -9.38 -7.52 2.90
C TRP A 102 -7.93 -8.02 2.93
N ALA A 103 -7.00 -7.14 3.33
CA ALA A 103 -5.59 -7.47 3.48
C ALA A 103 -4.92 -6.51 4.46
N TYR A 104 -3.79 -6.90 5.04
CA TYR A 104 -2.91 -6.03 5.81
C TYR A 104 -1.86 -5.41 4.90
N GLY A 105 -1.92 -4.10 4.64
CA GLY A 105 -0.88 -3.33 3.96
C GLY A 105 0.29 -3.09 4.91
N ILE A 106 1.28 -3.98 4.92
CA ILE A 106 2.28 -3.96 5.98
C ILE A 106 3.20 -2.75 5.96
N MET A 107 3.44 -2.17 4.78
CA MET A 107 4.26 -0.96 4.64
C MET A 107 4.06 -0.30 3.27
N ASN A 108 3.70 0.98 3.28
CA ASN A 108 3.71 1.82 2.09
C ASN A 108 5.15 2.13 1.65
N GLU A 109 5.45 1.92 0.38
CA GLU A 109 6.58 2.47 -0.38
C GLU A 109 7.95 2.42 0.34
N PRO A 110 8.50 1.28 0.67
CA PRO A 110 9.90 1.20 1.08
C PRO A 110 10.82 1.83 0.02
N PHE A 111 11.77 2.67 0.44
CA PHE A 111 12.72 3.28 -0.49
C PHE A 111 14.07 3.58 0.18
N ASN A 112 15.13 3.67 -0.62
CA ASN A 112 16.48 4.02 -0.19
C ASN A 112 16.91 3.28 1.09
N MET A 113 16.69 1.97 1.10
CA MET A 113 17.17 1.12 2.19
C MET A 113 18.69 0.99 2.10
N PRO A 114 19.41 1.11 3.24
CA PRO A 114 20.85 0.86 3.26
C PRO A 114 21.19 -0.57 2.80
N SER A 115 22.34 -0.76 2.19
CA SER A 115 22.76 -2.05 1.63
C SER A 115 22.81 -3.21 2.63
N ASN A 116 22.97 -2.89 3.91
CA ASN A 116 22.96 -3.85 5.02
C ASN A 116 21.59 -4.04 5.69
N ILE A 117 20.56 -3.32 5.24
CA ILE A 117 19.19 -3.41 5.77
C ILE A 117 18.25 -3.68 4.61
N ALA A 118 17.92 -4.97 4.38
CA ALA A 118 17.04 -5.37 3.30
C ALA A 118 15.57 -5.28 3.73
N TRP A 119 14.75 -4.60 2.92
CA TRP A 119 13.29 -4.62 3.10
C TRP A 119 12.74 -6.04 3.13
N PHE A 120 13.26 -6.94 2.30
CA PHE A 120 12.93 -8.36 2.30
C PHE A 120 12.94 -8.99 3.70
N SER A 121 14.01 -8.76 4.48
CA SER A 121 14.16 -9.35 5.82
C SER A 121 13.14 -8.78 6.82
N ILE A 122 12.85 -7.49 6.71
CA ILE A 122 11.84 -6.81 7.54
C ILE A 122 10.44 -7.35 7.19
N ALA A 123 10.13 -7.45 5.90
CA ALA A 123 8.86 -7.99 5.42
C ALA A 123 8.66 -9.45 5.88
N GLN A 124 9.68 -10.31 5.72
CA GLN A 124 9.60 -11.70 6.15
C GLN A 124 9.36 -11.83 7.66
N ALA A 125 10.09 -11.06 8.47
CA ALA A 125 9.89 -11.07 9.92
C ALA A 125 8.47 -10.61 10.30
N THR A 126 7.93 -9.64 9.58
CA THR A 126 6.57 -9.11 9.80
C THR A 126 5.50 -10.12 9.38
N ILE A 127 5.67 -10.79 8.25
CA ILE A 127 4.80 -11.90 7.81
C ILE A 127 4.74 -12.97 8.89
N ASN A 128 5.90 -13.46 9.33
CA ASN A 128 5.99 -14.50 10.36
C ASN A 128 5.24 -14.07 11.63
N LYS A 129 5.43 -12.82 12.07
CA LYS A 129 4.76 -12.31 13.26
C LYS A 129 3.25 -12.20 13.10
N ILE A 130 2.75 -11.74 11.96
CA ILE A 130 1.32 -11.69 11.68
C ILE A 130 0.73 -13.11 11.69
N ARG A 131 1.42 -14.10 11.09
CA ARG A 131 0.95 -15.49 11.00
C ARG A 131 0.89 -16.24 12.32
N GLU A 132 1.66 -15.82 13.33
CA GLU A 132 1.45 -16.29 14.72
C GLU A 132 0.06 -15.94 15.27
N ILE A 133 -0.62 -14.91 14.68
CA ILE A 133 -1.83 -14.32 15.22
C ILE A 133 -3.02 -14.51 14.28
N ASP A 134 -2.82 -14.28 12.99
CA ASP A 134 -3.85 -14.37 11.94
C ASP A 134 -3.33 -15.14 10.73
N GLN A 135 -3.90 -16.33 10.54
CA GLN A 135 -3.56 -17.24 9.44
C GLN A 135 -4.53 -17.13 8.24
N LYS A 136 -5.44 -16.15 8.24
CA LYS A 136 -6.51 -16.05 7.25
C LYS A 136 -6.41 -14.81 6.37
N THR A 137 -6.16 -13.65 6.97
CA THR A 137 -6.16 -12.39 6.26
C THR A 137 -4.97 -12.32 5.29
N ALA A 138 -5.20 -11.87 4.07
CA ALA A 138 -4.12 -11.64 3.11
C ALA A 138 -3.13 -10.59 3.61
N ILE A 139 -1.87 -10.70 3.19
CA ILE A 139 -0.83 -9.71 3.50
C ILE A 139 -0.38 -9.04 2.20
N LEU A 140 -0.49 -7.71 2.17
CA LEU A 140 -0.07 -6.88 1.05
C LEU A 140 1.37 -6.43 1.26
N ILE A 141 2.23 -6.72 0.29
CA ILE A 141 3.67 -6.47 0.35
C ILE A 141 4.06 -5.42 -0.67
N GLY A 142 4.37 -4.22 -0.20
CA GLY A 142 4.98 -3.17 -1.03
C GLY A 142 6.40 -3.53 -1.45
N GLY A 143 6.80 -3.06 -2.63
CA GLY A 143 8.16 -3.26 -3.16
C GLY A 143 9.13 -2.15 -2.77
N ASP A 144 10.42 -2.38 -3.01
CA ASP A 144 11.46 -1.37 -2.93
C ASP A 144 11.26 -0.25 -3.97
N SER A 145 11.98 0.86 -3.80
CA SER A 145 11.95 2.00 -4.73
C SER A 145 10.53 2.56 -4.94
N TYR A 146 9.84 2.86 -3.82
CA TYR A 146 8.48 3.40 -3.79
C TYR A 146 7.45 2.44 -4.43
N SER A 147 7.62 1.14 -4.25
CA SER A 147 6.73 0.11 -4.85
C SER A 147 6.57 0.26 -6.38
N SER A 148 7.57 0.78 -7.08
CA SER A 148 7.48 1.11 -8.50
C SER A 148 7.12 -0.11 -9.36
N ALA A 149 5.98 -0.05 -10.05
CA ALA A 149 5.57 -1.11 -10.98
C ALA A 149 6.54 -1.26 -12.16
N GLU A 150 7.02 -0.14 -12.70
CA GLU A 150 7.92 -0.07 -13.83
C GLU A 150 9.28 -0.70 -13.52
N ARG A 151 9.78 -0.47 -12.31
CA ARG A 151 11.10 -0.94 -11.87
C ARG A 151 11.05 -2.24 -11.07
N TRP A 152 9.88 -2.83 -10.89
CA TRP A 152 9.68 -3.99 -10.03
C TRP A 152 10.67 -5.14 -10.26
N PRO A 153 10.90 -5.61 -11.50
CA PRO A 153 11.85 -6.71 -11.73
C PRO A 153 13.29 -6.38 -11.35
N GLN A 154 13.68 -5.10 -11.37
CA GLN A 154 15.04 -4.66 -11.05
C GLN A 154 15.27 -4.47 -9.55
N VAL A 155 14.25 -4.00 -8.81
CA VAL A 155 14.43 -3.55 -7.43
C VAL A 155 13.73 -4.44 -6.39
N SER A 156 12.75 -5.25 -6.80
CA SER A 156 11.89 -6.03 -5.90
C SER A 156 11.81 -7.51 -6.26
N ASP A 157 12.60 -7.99 -7.22
CA ASP A 157 12.54 -9.38 -7.68
C ASP A 157 12.78 -10.41 -6.56
N ASN A 158 13.61 -10.08 -5.58
CA ASN A 158 13.88 -10.92 -4.41
C ASN A 158 12.63 -11.23 -3.58
N LEU A 159 11.60 -10.36 -3.62
CA LEU A 159 10.37 -10.56 -2.85
C LEU A 159 9.59 -11.81 -3.28
N LYS A 160 9.81 -12.35 -4.48
CA LYS A 160 9.21 -13.63 -4.94
C LYS A 160 9.54 -14.81 -4.04
N THR A 161 10.63 -14.73 -3.27
CA THR A 161 11.09 -15.77 -2.36
C THR A 161 10.59 -15.64 -0.93
N LEU A 162 9.79 -14.60 -0.63
CA LEU A 162 9.08 -14.49 0.65
C LEU A 162 8.22 -15.75 0.89
N ARG A 163 8.22 -16.19 2.13
CA ARG A 163 7.49 -17.39 2.57
C ARG A 163 6.30 -16.97 3.43
N ASP A 164 5.18 -17.59 3.15
CA ASP A 164 3.96 -17.53 3.95
C ASP A 164 3.32 -18.91 3.96
N ASP A 165 3.23 -19.54 5.11
CA ASP A 165 2.71 -20.91 5.25
C ASP A 165 1.23 -21.01 4.84
N THR A 166 0.53 -19.89 4.73
CA THR A 166 -0.86 -19.83 4.29
C THR A 166 -1.00 -19.54 2.77
N ASP A 167 0.10 -19.30 2.07
CA ASP A 167 0.16 -18.92 0.65
C ASP A 167 -0.80 -17.77 0.28
N ASN A 168 -0.87 -16.75 1.13
CA ASN A 168 -1.82 -15.64 0.98
C ASN A 168 -1.11 -14.27 0.99
N LEU A 169 -0.02 -14.15 0.20
CA LEU A 169 0.65 -12.89 -0.08
C LEU A 169 0.15 -12.27 -1.38
N ILE A 170 -0.04 -10.96 -1.35
CA ILE A 170 -0.36 -10.13 -2.52
C ILE A 170 0.74 -9.07 -2.64
N PHE A 171 1.35 -8.95 -3.83
CA PHE A 171 2.38 -7.95 -4.06
C PHE A 171 1.75 -6.63 -4.50
N GLU A 172 2.19 -5.54 -3.88
CA GLU A 172 1.62 -4.20 -4.09
C GLU A 172 2.61 -3.32 -4.84
N ALA A 173 2.19 -2.84 -6.01
CA ALA A 173 2.93 -1.86 -6.79
C ALA A 173 2.13 -0.57 -6.95
N HIS A 174 2.86 0.53 -7.20
CA HIS A 174 2.33 1.85 -7.47
C HIS A 174 2.71 2.30 -8.88
N VAL A 175 1.84 3.07 -9.53
CA VAL A 175 2.08 3.57 -10.88
C VAL A 175 1.49 4.95 -11.07
N TYR A 176 2.33 5.92 -11.45
CA TYR A 176 1.94 7.26 -11.83
C TYR A 176 2.41 7.57 -13.25
N PHE A 177 1.87 8.60 -13.90
CA PHE A 177 2.04 8.81 -15.33
C PHE A 177 2.86 10.04 -15.70
N ASP A 178 3.24 10.85 -14.70
CA ASP A 178 4.17 11.99 -14.85
C ASP A 178 5.58 11.52 -15.25
N ASP A 179 6.40 12.38 -15.83
CA ASP A 179 7.73 12.05 -16.37
C ASP A 179 8.64 11.37 -15.34
N THR A 180 8.50 11.74 -14.08
CA THR A 180 9.29 11.19 -12.96
C THR A 180 8.69 9.94 -12.32
N SER A 181 7.47 9.55 -12.66
CA SER A 181 6.72 8.45 -12.02
C SER A 181 6.44 8.68 -10.51
N ALA A 182 6.48 9.93 -10.05
CA ALA A 182 6.33 10.28 -8.64
C ALA A 182 4.89 10.68 -8.24
N GLY A 183 4.02 10.91 -9.22
CA GLY A 183 2.65 11.38 -8.99
C GLY A 183 2.55 12.86 -8.62
N THR A 184 3.60 13.66 -8.90
CA THR A 184 3.60 15.10 -8.63
C THR A 184 2.91 15.90 -9.72
N TYR A 185 3.02 15.46 -10.97
CA TYR A 185 2.40 16.13 -12.13
C TYR A 185 2.69 17.63 -12.18
N ASP A 186 3.98 17.99 -12.04
CA ASP A 186 4.42 19.38 -11.96
C ASP A 186 4.32 20.13 -13.32
N GLY A 187 4.22 19.39 -14.42
CA GLY A 187 4.11 19.91 -15.78
C GLY A 187 2.75 19.66 -16.43
N THR A 188 2.56 20.25 -17.61
CA THR A 188 1.42 19.93 -18.49
C THR A 188 1.56 18.51 -19.05
N TYR A 189 0.48 17.93 -19.58
CA TYR A 189 0.49 16.60 -20.23
C TYR A 189 1.65 16.43 -21.21
N ASP A 190 1.96 17.44 -22.03
CA ASP A 190 3.04 17.40 -23.01
C ASP A 190 4.43 17.51 -22.34
N GLN A 191 4.57 18.29 -21.28
CA GLN A 191 5.82 18.40 -20.53
C GLN A 191 6.12 17.12 -19.76
N GLU A 192 5.09 16.45 -19.26
CA GLU A 192 5.20 15.12 -18.61
C GLU A 192 5.47 13.99 -19.65
N LYS A 193 5.50 14.29 -20.93
CA LYS A 193 5.77 13.33 -22.04
C LYS A 193 4.83 12.12 -22.01
N ALA A 194 3.65 12.29 -21.45
CA ALA A 194 2.67 11.23 -21.36
C ALA A 194 2.07 10.89 -22.72
N THR A 195 1.75 9.63 -22.88
CA THR A 195 1.04 9.09 -24.04
C THR A 195 -0.12 8.23 -23.55
N PRO A 196 -1.13 7.93 -24.34
CA PRO A 196 -2.21 7.04 -23.94
C PRO A 196 -1.74 5.65 -23.46
N GLN A 197 -0.51 5.25 -23.80
CA GLN A 197 0.07 3.95 -23.42
C GLN A 197 0.99 4.02 -22.20
N THR A 198 1.26 5.20 -21.64
CA THR A 198 2.22 5.37 -20.55
C THR A 198 1.88 4.47 -19.36
N GLY A 199 0.62 4.47 -18.91
CA GLY A 199 0.18 3.64 -17.77
C GLY A 199 0.37 2.14 -18.05
N VAL A 200 -0.02 1.66 -19.22
CA VAL A 200 0.15 0.26 -19.61
C VAL A 200 1.64 -0.12 -19.68
N ASN A 201 2.47 0.74 -20.26
CA ASN A 201 3.90 0.46 -20.41
C ASN A 201 4.61 0.37 -19.06
N ARG A 202 4.27 1.26 -18.12
CA ARG A 202 4.83 1.25 -16.78
C ARG A 202 4.32 0.11 -15.90
N LEU A 203 3.09 -0.31 -16.10
CA LEU A 203 2.50 -1.42 -15.34
C LEU A 203 2.97 -2.80 -15.84
N ARG A 204 3.25 -2.94 -17.14
CA ARG A 204 3.58 -4.21 -17.78
C ARG A 204 4.72 -4.99 -17.09
N PRO A 205 5.85 -4.40 -16.70
CA PRO A 205 6.94 -5.14 -16.05
C PRO A 205 6.48 -5.86 -14.76
N PHE A 206 5.64 -5.22 -13.96
CA PHE A 206 5.07 -5.83 -12.76
C PHE A 206 4.11 -6.97 -13.10
N VAL A 207 3.22 -6.78 -14.07
CA VAL A 207 2.26 -7.81 -14.50
C VAL A 207 2.97 -9.04 -15.05
N GLU A 208 3.99 -8.86 -15.86
CA GLU A 208 4.80 -9.96 -16.41
C GLU A 208 5.57 -10.68 -15.30
N TRP A 209 6.10 -9.95 -14.32
CA TRP A 209 6.74 -10.53 -13.15
C TRP A 209 5.75 -11.38 -12.32
N LEU A 210 4.53 -10.91 -12.08
CA LEU A 210 3.49 -11.66 -11.38
C LEU A 210 3.19 -12.98 -12.11
N LYS A 211 2.99 -12.94 -13.43
CA LYS A 211 2.71 -14.13 -14.26
C LYS A 211 3.86 -15.12 -14.22
N THR A 212 5.07 -14.64 -14.43
CA THR A 212 6.28 -15.48 -14.45
C THR A 212 6.50 -16.20 -13.12
N ASN A 213 6.24 -15.51 -12.01
CA ASN A 213 6.46 -16.05 -10.67
C ASN A 213 5.19 -16.65 -10.04
N LYS A 214 4.06 -16.68 -10.76
CA LYS A 214 2.76 -17.17 -10.28
C LYS A 214 2.33 -16.50 -8.96
N LYS A 215 2.43 -15.17 -8.92
CA LYS A 215 2.09 -14.36 -7.76
C LYS A 215 0.82 -13.56 -8.00
N SER A 216 0.11 -13.24 -6.91
CA SER A 216 -1.00 -12.31 -6.90
C SER A 216 -0.51 -10.87 -6.76
N GLY A 217 -1.14 -9.92 -7.45
CA GLY A 217 -0.77 -8.50 -7.42
C GLY A 217 -1.93 -7.56 -7.21
N PHE A 218 -1.59 -6.36 -6.76
CA PHE A 218 -2.51 -5.26 -6.49
C PHE A 218 -1.84 -3.93 -6.82
N ILE A 219 -2.59 -2.95 -7.34
CA ILE A 219 -2.07 -1.60 -7.56
C ILE A 219 -2.60 -0.70 -6.46
N GLY A 220 -1.75 -0.44 -5.45
CA GLY A 220 -2.12 0.32 -4.25
C GLY A 220 -2.37 1.79 -4.51
N GLU A 221 -1.62 2.35 -5.48
CA GLU A 221 -1.76 3.75 -5.84
C GLU A 221 -1.63 3.96 -7.35
N TYR A 222 -2.53 4.75 -7.89
CA TYR A 222 -2.50 5.39 -9.20
C TYR A 222 -3.45 6.60 -9.16
N GLY A 223 -3.16 7.62 -9.94
CA GLY A 223 -4.01 8.82 -10.00
C GLY A 223 -3.63 9.69 -11.18
N ILE A 224 -4.51 10.60 -11.55
CA ILE A 224 -4.32 11.58 -12.61
C ILE A 224 -4.76 12.95 -12.14
N PRO A 225 -4.19 14.05 -12.67
CA PRO A 225 -4.77 15.37 -12.53
C PRO A 225 -6.04 15.51 -13.39
N ASP A 226 -6.83 16.53 -13.12
CA ASP A 226 -8.11 16.80 -13.79
C ASP A 226 -8.04 18.00 -14.78
N ASP A 227 -6.86 18.56 -14.97
CA ASP A 227 -6.59 19.75 -15.78
C ASP A 227 -6.55 19.49 -17.29
N ASP A 228 -6.30 18.24 -17.71
CA ASP A 228 -6.22 17.85 -19.13
C ASP A 228 -6.96 16.53 -19.38
N PRO A 229 -7.99 16.50 -20.25
CA PRO A 229 -8.78 15.29 -20.51
C PRO A 229 -7.97 14.15 -21.15
N ARG A 230 -6.78 14.40 -21.68
CA ARG A 230 -5.91 13.36 -22.23
C ARG A 230 -5.42 12.36 -21.16
N TRP A 231 -5.34 12.80 -19.89
CA TRP A 231 -5.04 11.89 -18.76
C TRP A 231 -6.07 10.78 -18.61
N LEU A 232 -7.34 11.05 -18.93
CA LEU A 232 -8.38 10.01 -18.89
C LEU A 232 -8.10 8.85 -19.83
N ALA A 233 -7.52 9.11 -21.02
CA ALA A 233 -7.15 8.05 -21.95
C ALA A 233 -6.00 7.19 -21.42
N VAL A 234 -5.03 7.78 -20.71
CA VAL A 234 -3.95 7.05 -20.05
C VAL A 234 -4.49 6.12 -18.96
N LEU A 235 -5.37 6.67 -18.12
CA LEU A 235 -6.00 5.93 -17.03
C LEU A 235 -6.89 4.80 -17.55
N ASP A 236 -7.76 5.08 -18.53
CA ASP A 236 -8.69 4.10 -19.10
C ASP A 236 -7.95 2.90 -19.71
N ASN A 237 -6.91 3.17 -20.49
CA ASN A 237 -6.07 2.10 -21.08
C ASN A 237 -5.40 1.25 -19.99
N MET A 238 -4.90 1.87 -18.91
CA MET A 238 -4.31 1.13 -17.79
C MET A 238 -5.35 0.29 -17.05
N LEU A 239 -6.51 0.87 -16.73
CA LEU A 239 -7.58 0.14 -16.04
C LEU A 239 -8.08 -1.04 -16.87
N LYS A 240 -8.20 -0.87 -18.20
CA LYS A 240 -8.51 -1.98 -19.11
C LYS A 240 -7.45 -3.08 -19.03
N TYR A 241 -6.17 -2.71 -19.08
CA TYR A 241 -5.07 -3.65 -18.98
C TYR A 241 -5.05 -4.37 -17.61
N MET A 242 -5.33 -3.67 -16.51
CA MET A 242 -5.50 -4.26 -15.17
C MET A 242 -6.64 -5.30 -15.19
N LYS A 243 -7.80 -4.95 -15.73
CA LYS A 243 -8.95 -5.84 -15.83
C LYS A 243 -8.64 -7.10 -16.65
N GLU A 244 -7.97 -6.96 -17.80
CA GLU A 244 -7.56 -8.08 -18.65
C GLU A 244 -6.58 -9.03 -17.96
N ASN A 245 -5.86 -8.54 -16.94
CA ASN A 245 -4.89 -9.31 -16.17
C ASN A 245 -5.39 -9.69 -14.75
N ASN A 246 -6.67 -9.47 -14.44
CA ASN A 246 -7.28 -9.74 -13.13
C ASN A 246 -6.57 -9.05 -11.95
N ILE A 247 -6.12 -7.82 -12.15
CA ILE A 247 -5.47 -7.00 -11.13
C ILE A 247 -6.44 -5.91 -10.68
N ASN A 248 -6.67 -5.84 -9.37
CA ASN A 248 -7.43 -4.78 -8.73
C ASN A 248 -6.50 -3.66 -8.22
N GLY A 249 -7.08 -2.52 -7.87
CA GLY A 249 -6.31 -1.42 -7.31
C GLY A 249 -7.17 -0.37 -6.63
N THR A 250 -6.50 0.61 -6.02
CA THR A 250 -7.11 1.76 -5.38
C THR A 250 -6.58 3.05 -5.98
N TYR A 251 -7.50 3.98 -6.27
CA TYR A 251 -7.17 5.30 -6.78
C TYR A 251 -6.62 6.19 -5.66
N TRP A 252 -5.52 6.88 -5.89
CA TRP A 252 -4.95 7.87 -4.99
C TRP A 252 -5.32 9.29 -5.47
N SER A 253 -6.10 10.09 -4.73
CA SER A 253 -6.63 9.69 -3.44
C SER A 253 -7.93 10.44 -3.16
N ALA A 254 -8.60 10.07 -2.11
CA ALA A 254 -9.80 10.74 -1.63
C ALA A 254 -9.60 11.23 -0.19
N GLY A 255 -10.31 12.30 0.16
CA GLY A 255 -10.30 12.86 1.51
C GLY A 255 -10.16 14.38 1.52
N PRO A 256 -10.35 15.03 2.68
CA PRO A 256 -10.46 16.49 2.78
C PRO A 256 -9.17 17.27 2.45
N ARG A 257 -8.05 16.58 2.25
CA ARG A 257 -6.76 17.21 1.90
C ARG A 257 -6.51 17.30 0.39
N TRP A 258 -7.36 16.67 -0.42
CA TRP A 258 -7.12 16.49 -1.85
C TRP A 258 -8.04 17.35 -2.73
N GLY A 259 -8.58 18.40 -2.15
CA GLY A 259 -9.47 19.31 -2.83
C GLY A 259 -10.92 18.82 -2.91
N THR A 260 -11.76 19.64 -3.47
CA THR A 260 -13.18 19.36 -3.76
C THR A 260 -13.34 19.12 -5.24
#